data_5f63f96a3cea77cf65ea79c0614f68ed
#
_entry.id   5f63f96a3cea77cf65ea79c0614f68ed
#
_cell.length_a   1.000
_cell.length_b   1.000
_cell.length_c   1.000
_cell.angle_alpha   90.00
_cell.angle_beta   90.00
_cell.angle_gamma   90.00
#
_symmetry.space_group_name_H-M   'P 1'
#
loop_
_entity.id
_entity.type
_entity.pdbx_description
1 polymer ?
#
loop_
_entity_poly.entity_id
_entity_poly.type
_entity_poly.pdbx_seq_one_letter_code
_entity_poly.pdbx_strand_id
1 'polypeptide(L)'
;MKVYYDEYALIHTYKRHHIEKHHIEEALSSGIEKMVYDEIHNSYIIFTISKLAVVINNKHQLKTAFYPKAHYKYNKIKLGKIIKGGK
;
A
#
# COMPACT_ATOMS: atom_id res chain seq x y z
N MET A 1 9.92 4.53 6.02
CA MET A 1 10.09 3.55 4.93
C MET A 1 10.27 4.24 3.61
N LYS A 2 11.20 3.76 2.81
CA LYS A 2 11.43 4.32 1.49
C LYS A 2 10.77 3.46 0.42
N VAL A 3 10.01 4.09 -0.46
CA VAL A 3 9.37 3.43 -1.61
C VAL A 3 10.03 3.97 -2.88
N TYR A 4 10.36 3.06 -3.81
CA TYR A 4 10.91 3.43 -5.09
C TYR A 4 9.79 3.52 -6.10
N TYR A 5 9.82 4.56 -6.93
CA TYR A 5 8.73 4.83 -7.87
C TYR A 5 9.20 4.56 -9.29
N ASP A 6 8.38 3.80 -9.97
CA ASP A 6 8.48 3.54 -11.38
C ASP A 6 7.42 4.39 -12.06
N GLU A 7 7.80 5.07 -13.13
CA GLU A 7 6.90 5.98 -13.83
C GLU A 7 5.64 5.27 -14.33
N TYR A 8 5.79 4.04 -14.80
CA TYR A 8 4.66 3.22 -15.25
C TYR A 8 3.66 2.99 -14.11
N ALA A 9 4.15 2.61 -12.93
CA ALA A 9 3.29 2.39 -11.77
C ALA A 9 2.60 3.67 -11.32
N LEU A 10 3.29 4.81 -11.37
CA LEU A 10 2.71 6.09 -11.03
C LEU A 10 1.58 6.48 -11.99
N ILE A 11 1.80 6.29 -13.28
CA ILE A 11 0.79 6.59 -14.30
C ILE A 11 -0.43 5.71 -14.11
N HIS A 12 -0.23 4.42 -13.92
CA HIS A 12 -1.33 3.48 -13.69
C HIS A 12 -2.13 3.81 -12.44
N THR A 13 -1.43 4.14 -11.36
CA THR A 13 -2.07 4.50 -10.10
C THR A 13 -2.93 5.74 -10.26
N TYR A 14 -2.43 6.74 -10.99
CA TYR A 14 -3.21 7.93 -11.26
C TYR A 14 -4.44 7.64 -12.12
N LYS A 15 -4.26 6.87 -13.20
CA LYS A 15 -5.36 6.56 -14.11
C LYS A 15 -6.48 5.77 -13.43
N ARG A 16 -6.11 4.83 -12.55
CA ARG A 16 -7.10 3.97 -11.89
C ARG A 16 -7.73 4.59 -10.66
N HIS A 17 -6.94 5.34 -9.91
CA HIS A 17 -7.35 5.76 -8.57
C HIS A 17 -7.23 7.26 -8.32
N HIS A 18 -6.72 8.02 -9.29
CA HIS A 18 -6.48 9.46 -9.18
C HIS A 18 -5.58 9.82 -8.00
N ILE A 19 -4.61 8.95 -7.72
CA ILE A 19 -3.65 9.14 -6.65
C ILE A 19 -2.30 9.47 -7.26
N GLU A 20 -1.67 10.54 -6.77
CA GLU A 20 -0.38 11.01 -7.25
C GLU A 20 0.71 10.69 -6.24
N LYS A 21 1.97 10.85 -6.67
CA LYS A 21 3.12 10.53 -5.82
C LYS A 21 3.08 11.25 -4.48
N HIS A 22 2.71 12.54 -4.47
CA HIS A 22 2.69 13.29 -3.22
C HIS A 22 1.65 12.75 -2.23
N HIS A 23 0.53 12.20 -2.73
CA HIS A 23 -0.46 11.56 -1.86
C HIS A 23 0.14 10.34 -1.16
N ILE A 24 0.94 9.56 -1.91
CA ILE A 24 1.59 8.37 -1.37
C ILE A 24 2.63 8.76 -0.31
N GLU A 25 3.44 9.78 -0.62
CA GLU A 25 4.46 10.26 0.32
C GLU A 25 3.83 10.80 1.60
N GLU A 26 2.75 11.56 1.49
CA GLU A 26 2.03 12.07 2.64
C GLU A 26 1.43 10.95 3.48
N ALA A 27 0.87 9.94 2.81
CA ALA A 27 0.29 8.81 3.51
C ALA A 27 1.35 8.02 4.29
N LEU A 28 2.49 7.75 3.67
CA LEU A 28 3.59 7.06 4.33
C LEU A 28 4.13 7.88 5.51
N SER A 29 4.17 9.21 5.37
CA SER A 29 4.59 10.10 6.45
C SER A 29 3.61 10.12 7.60
N SER A 30 2.33 9.86 7.35
CA SER A 30 1.32 9.83 8.41
C SER A 30 1.52 8.65 9.36
N GLY A 31 2.21 7.62 8.90
CA GLY A 31 2.51 6.43 9.69
C GLY A 31 1.85 5.18 9.14
N ILE A 32 2.41 4.04 9.52
CA ILE A 32 1.91 2.74 9.09
C ILE A 32 0.99 2.21 10.17
N GLU A 33 -0.25 1.96 9.80
CA GLU A 33 -1.19 1.30 10.69
C GLU A 33 -0.91 -0.20 10.73
N LYS A 34 -0.78 -0.81 9.53
CA LYS A 34 -0.52 -2.23 9.43
C LYS A 34 0.15 -2.54 8.08
N MET A 35 1.07 -3.49 8.08
CA MET A 35 1.71 -3.94 6.86
C MET A 35 1.52 -5.44 6.75
N VAL A 36 0.98 -5.89 5.63
CA VAL A 36 0.60 -7.28 5.41
C VAL A 36 1.29 -7.80 4.16
N TYR A 37 1.82 -9.02 4.23
CA TYR A 37 2.35 -9.70 3.06
C TYR A 37 1.25 -10.53 2.42
N ASP A 38 0.99 -10.29 1.13
CA ASP A 38 0.02 -11.01 0.32
C ASP A 38 0.79 -12.01 -0.55
N GLU A 39 0.77 -13.27 -0.16
CA GLU A 39 1.51 -14.32 -0.86
C GLU A 39 0.99 -14.55 -2.27
N ILE A 40 -0.31 -14.40 -2.48
CA ILE A 40 -0.93 -14.66 -3.80
C ILE A 40 -0.37 -13.70 -4.83
N HIS A 41 -0.19 -12.43 -4.46
CA HIS A 41 0.29 -11.40 -5.37
C HIS A 41 1.77 -11.06 -5.15
N ASN A 42 2.43 -11.76 -4.22
CA ASN A 42 3.83 -11.52 -3.87
C ASN A 42 4.09 -10.03 -3.62
N SER A 43 3.28 -9.45 -2.76
CA SER A 43 3.27 -8.02 -2.52
C SER A 43 3.12 -7.70 -1.04
N TYR A 44 3.63 -6.54 -0.64
CA TYR A 44 3.36 -5.99 0.69
C TYR A 44 2.30 -4.92 0.56
N ILE A 45 1.29 -4.99 1.40
CA ILE A 45 0.23 -3.98 1.45
C ILE A 45 0.43 -3.16 2.72
N ILE A 46 0.70 -1.87 2.54
CA ILE A 46 0.93 -0.96 3.65
C ILE A 46 -0.35 -0.17 3.87
N PHE A 47 -1.05 -0.47 4.96
CA PHE A 47 -2.22 0.31 5.36
C PHE A 47 -1.73 1.48 6.21
N THR A 48 -1.92 2.69 5.72
CA THR A 48 -1.44 3.89 6.41
C THR A 48 -2.51 4.47 7.33
N ILE A 49 -2.07 5.29 8.26
CA ILE A 49 -2.98 5.97 9.19
C ILE A 49 -3.92 6.90 8.44
N SER A 50 -3.48 7.50 7.33
CA SER A 50 -4.30 8.37 6.50
C SER A 50 -5.31 7.62 5.64
N LYS A 51 -5.39 6.29 5.78
CA LYS A 51 -6.35 5.39 5.10
C LYS A 51 -5.96 4.99 3.70
N LEU A 52 -4.92 5.55 3.12
CA LEU A 52 -4.42 5.12 1.83
C LEU A 52 -3.65 3.81 1.99
N ALA A 53 -3.92 2.84 1.11
CA ALA A 53 -3.13 1.61 1.06
C ALA A 53 -2.08 1.75 -0.04
N VAL A 54 -0.85 1.40 0.28
CA VAL A 54 0.27 1.45 -0.66
C VAL A 54 0.77 0.03 -0.86
N VAL A 55 0.81 -0.43 -2.11
CA VAL A 55 1.22 -1.79 -2.44
C VAL A 55 2.59 -1.75 -3.10
N ILE A 56 3.52 -2.49 -2.54
CA ILE A 56 4.90 -2.55 -3.03
C ILE A 56 5.33 -4.00 -3.25
N ASN A 57 6.34 -4.20 -4.07
CA ASN A 57 6.96 -5.52 -4.22
C ASN A 57 8.06 -5.70 -3.16
N ASN A 58 8.77 -6.84 -3.23
CA ASN A 58 9.82 -7.15 -2.27
C ASN A 58 11.07 -6.27 -2.41
N LYS A 59 11.16 -5.47 -3.46
CA LYS A 59 12.23 -4.49 -3.65
C LYS A 59 11.77 -3.08 -3.29
N HIS A 60 10.63 -2.96 -2.63
CA HIS A 60 10.02 -1.70 -2.22
C HIS A 60 9.63 -0.80 -3.40
N GLN A 61 9.42 -1.39 -4.57
CA GLN A 61 8.94 -0.64 -5.72
C GLN A 61 7.43 -0.55 -5.68
N LEU A 62 6.89 0.63 -5.96
CA LEU A 62 5.46 0.85 -5.99
C LEU A 62 4.79 -0.02 -7.04
N LYS A 63 3.73 -0.72 -6.66
CA LYS A 63 2.86 -1.44 -7.59
C LYS A 63 1.58 -0.65 -7.84
N THR A 64 0.96 -0.19 -6.78
CA THR A 64 -0.23 0.65 -6.85
C THR A 64 -0.52 1.28 -5.50
N ALA A 65 -1.49 2.20 -5.45
CA ALA A 65 -2.01 2.75 -4.21
C ALA A 65 -3.49 3.07 -4.42
N PHE A 66 -4.28 2.89 -3.38
CA PHE A 66 -5.72 3.11 -3.46
C PHE A 66 -6.31 3.25 -2.06
N TYR A 67 -7.55 3.74 -1.99
CA TYR A 67 -8.29 3.79 -0.73
C TYR A 67 -9.12 2.51 -0.61
N PRO A 68 -8.72 1.57 0.27
CA PRO A 68 -9.38 0.28 0.36
C PRO A 68 -10.75 0.39 1.04
N LYS A 69 -11.67 -0.45 0.60
CA LYS A 69 -12.92 -0.64 1.31
C LYS A 69 -12.67 -1.48 2.56
N ALA A 70 -13.55 -1.35 3.55
CA ALA A 70 -13.36 -2.03 4.84
C ALA A 70 -13.22 -3.54 4.71
N HIS A 71 -14.02 -4.19 3.86
CA HIS A 71 -13.95 -5.64 3.70
C HIS A 71 -12.65 -6.08 3.03
N TYR A 72 -12.10 -5.29 2.12
CA TYR A 72 -10.82 -5.59 1.50
C TYR A 72 -9.73 -5.59 2.56
N LYS A 73 -9.67 -4.55 3.37
CA LYS A 73 -8.68 -4.44 4.43
C LYS A 73 -8.81 -5.58 5.43
N TYR A 74 -10.03 -5.89 5.84
CA TYR A 74 -10.30 -6.98 6.77
C TYR A 74 -9.78 -8.31 6.22
N ASN A 75 -10.10 -8.62 4.96
CA ASN A 75 -9.69 -9.88 4.35
C ASN A 75 -8.17 -9.99 4.22
N LYS A 76 -7.49 -8.91 3.84
CA LYS A 76 -6.03 -8.94 3.70
C LYS A 76 -5.34 -9.10 5.05
N ILE A 77 -5.84 -8.47 6.08
CA ILE A 77 -5.29 -8.63 7.42
C ILE A 77 -5.53 -10.05 7.94
N LYS A 78 -6.69 -10.62 7.66
CA LYS A 78 -7.04 -11.95 8.12
C LYS A 78 -6.24 -13.04 7.40
N LEU A 79 -6.10 -12.93 6.08
CA LEU A 79 -5.50 -13.98 5.25
C LEU A 79 -4.02 -13.77 4.98
N GLY A 80 -3.55 -12.53 5.04
CA GLY A 80 -2.16 -12.21 4.80
C GLY A 80 -1.30 -12.41 6.04
N LYS A 81 0.01 -12.33 5.83
CA LYS A 81 0.97 -12.44 6.92
C LYS A 81 1.29 -11.03 7.43
N ILE A 82 0.99 -10.77 8.68
CA ILE A 82 1.27 -9.46 9.27
C ILE A 82 2.75 -9.31 9.49
N ILE A 83 3.35 -8.31 8.85
CA ILE A 83 4.78 -8.01 8.97
C ILE A 83 4.99 -6.93 10.02
N LYS A 84 4.12 -5.91 10.02
CA LYS A 84 4.23 -4.80 10.94
C LYS A 84 2.84 -4.24 11.18
N GLY A 85 2.61 -3.73 12.38
CA GLY A 85 1.36 -3.08 12.64
C GLY A 85 1.13 -2.82 14.10
N GLY A 86 0.16 -1.98 14.35
CA GLY A 86 -0.37 -1.81 15.65
C GLY A 86 -1.10 -3.08 16.06
N LYS A 87 -1.51 -3.13 17.24
CA LYS A 87 -2.23 -4.28 17.77
C LYS A 87 -3.51 -4.59 17.02
#